data_e330c5592f088b37f27fd88b63625232
#
_entry.id   e330c5592f088b37f27fd88b63625232
#
_cell.length_a   1.000
_cell.length_b   1.000
_cell.length_c   1.000
_cell.angle_alpha   90.00
_cell.angle_beta   90.00
_cell.angle_gamma   90.00
#
_symmetry.space_group_name_H-M   'P 1'
#
loop_
_entity.id
_entity.type
_entity.pdbx_description
1 polymer ?
#
loop_
_entity_poly.entity_id
_entity_poly.type
_entity_poly.pdbx_seq_one_letter_code
_entity_poly.pdbx_strand_id
1 'polypeptide(L)'
;ARKYAGEPFLRMLVEAAVEQYPHIPICMHQDHGASPAVCQASIRSGFSSVMMDGSLKEDAKTPADFAYNVDVTRRVVDMAHAVGVSVEGELGCLGSLETGQAGDEDGSGAEGVLDHSQLLTDPDEAADFVAKTQVDALAIAIGTSHGAYKFTRPPTGDILAIDRIKAINQRIPNTHLVMHGSSSVPQEWLEIIRQNGGKIKETYGVPVEEIVEGIKHGVRKINIDT
;
A
#
# COMPACT_ATOMS: atom_id res chain seq x y z
N ALA A 1 2.56 -10.74 -7.82
CA ALA A 1 3.69 -11.68 -8.00
C ALA A 1 3.35 -13.11 -7.53
N ARG A 2 2.83 -13.34 -6.30
CA ARG A 2 2.52 -14.69 -5.77
C ARG A 2 1.57 -15.50 -6.64
N LYS A 3 0.52 -14.86 -7.20
CA LYS A 3 -0.45 -15.52 -8.09
C LYS A 3 0.19 -16.07 -9.36
N TYR A 4 1.24 -15.40 -9.86
CA TYR A 4 1.87 -15.73 -11.15
C TYR A 4 3.08 -16.66 -11.01
N ALA A 5 4.03 -16.31 -10.15
CA ALA A 5 5.28 -17.05 -10.01
C ALA A 5 5.21 -18.20 -8.98
N GLY A 6 4.24 -18.15 -8.07
CA GLY A 6 4.15 -19.06 -6.96
C GLY A 6 5.03 -18.66 -5.78
N GLU A 7 4.52 -18.91 -4.58
CA GLU A 7 5.19 -18.52 -3.33
C GLU A 7 6.57 -19.16 -3.12
N PRO A 8 6.77 -20.48 -3.34
CA PRO A 8 8.09 -21.09 -3.14
C PRO A 8 9.18 -20.45 -4.00
N PHE A 9 8.86 -20.13 -5.25
CA PHE A 9 9.82 -19.50 -6.17
C PHE A 9 10.21 -18.09 -5.68
N LEU A 10 9.22 -17.27 -5.33
CA LEU A 10 9.47 -15.91 -4.84
C LEU A 10 10.25 -15.90 -3.52
N ARG A 11 9.90 -16.79 -2.59
CA ARG A 11 10.63 -16.94 -1.34
C ARG A 11 12.11 -17.25 -1.59
N MET A 12 12.39 -18.22 -2.43
CA MET A 12 13.78 -18.59 -2.75
C MET A 12 14.54 -17.45 -3.44
N LEU A 13 13.87 -16.63 -4.27
CA LEU A 13 14.50 -15.44 -4.86
C LEU A 13 14.88 -14.41 -3.79
N VAL A 14 14.00 -14.15 -2.83
CA VAL A 14 14.30 -13.21 -1.74
C VAL A 14 15.40 -13.75 -0.84
N GLU A 15 15.35 -15.04 -0.47
CA GLU A 15 16.41 -15.69 0.31
C GLU A 15 17.76 -15.61 -0.39
N ALA A 16 17.80 -15.88 -1.71
CA ALA A 16 19.03 -15.74 -2.51
C ALA A 16 19.53 -14.29 -2.55
N ALA A 17 18.64 -13.30 -2.63
CA ALA A 17 19.02 -11.90 -2.58
C ALA A 17 19.60 -11.50 -1.22
N VAL A 18 19.03 -11.98 -0.12
CA VAL A 18 19.54 -11.77 1.23
C VAL A 18 20.95 -12.35 1.40
N GLU A 19 21.18 -13.56 0.88
CA GLU A 19 22.48 -14.22 0.92
C GLU A 19 23.51 -13.48 0.03
N GLN A 20 23.10 -13.08 -1.18
CA GLN A 20 23.98 -12.41 -2.15
C GLN A 20 24.35 -10.99 -1.70
N TYR A 21 23.46 -10.29 -1.02
CA TYR A 21 23.61 -8.88 -0.63
C TYR A 21 23.45 -8.66 0.89
N PRO A 22 24.31 -9.28 1.73
CA PRO A 22 24.16 -9.26 3.19
C PRO A 22 24.29 -7.87 3.82
N HIS A 23 24.78 -6.89 3.06
CA HIS A 23 24.93 -5.49 3.48
C HIS A 23 23.66 -4.66 3.22
N ILE A 24 22.66 -5.21 2.54
CA ILE A 24 21.37 -4.54 2.28
C ILE A 24 20.32 -5.12 3.23
N PRO A 25 19.69 -4.29 4.08
CA PRO A 25 18.56 -4.75 4.88
C PRO A 25 17.38 -5.11 3.97
N ILE A 26 17.01 -6.38 3.95
CA ILE A 26 15.89 -6.89 3.12
C ILE A 26 14.82 -7.47 4.04
N CYS A 27 13.56 -7.06 3.83
CA CYS A 27 12.39 -7.59 4.50
C CYS A 27 11.55 -8.36 3.46
N MET A 28 11.17 -9.59 3.79
CA MET A 28 10.21 -10.33 2.98
C MET A 28 8.80 -10.00 3.47
N HIS A 29 8.13 -9.11 2.73
CA HIS A 29 6.81 -8.59 3.04
C HIS A 29 5.74 -9.18 2.13
N GLN A 30 4.61 -9.63 2.70
CA GLN A 30 3.43 -9.99 1.93
C GLN A 30 2.49 -8.78 1.86
N ASP A 31 2.33 -8.25 0.67
CA ASP A 31 1.49 -7.11 0.35
C ASP A 31 0.05 -7.54 0.05
N HIS A 32 -0.95 -6.71 0.38
CA HIS A 32 -2.39 -6.90 0.15
C HIS A 32 -2.92 -8.32 0.41
N GLY A 33 -2.91 -8.74 1.66
CA GLY A 33 -3.55 -9.98 2.09
C GLY A 33 -5.07 -9.81 2.16
N ALA A 34 -5.81 -10.50 1.29
CA ALA A 34 -7.26 -10.40 1.21
C ALA A 34 -7.99 -11.10 2.37
N SER A 35 -7.30 -11.89 3.17
CA SER A 35 -7.88 -12.56 4.35
C SER A 35 -6.84 -12.97 5.37
N PRO A 36 -7.22 -13.21 6.64
CA PRO A 36 -6.33 -13.73 7.66
C PRO A 36 -5.65 -15.05 7.26
N ALA A 37 -6.30 -15.90 6.47
CA ALA A 37 -5.73 -17.15 5.99
C ALA A 37 -4.55 -16.90 5.03
N VAL A 38 -4.62 -15.90 4.18
CA VAL A 38 -3.52 -15.49 3.28
C VAL A 38 -2.32 -15.00 4.09
N CYS A 39 -2.54 -14.15 5.09
CA CYS A 39 -1.46 -13.68 5.98
C CYS A 39 -0.85 -14.84 6.76
N GLN A 40 -1.66 -15.75 7.31
CA GLN A 40 -1.18 -16.93 8.03
C GLN A 40 -0.30 -17.82 7.13
N ALA A 41 -0.70 -18.03 5.87
CA ALA A 41 0.11 -18.82 4.93
C ALA A 41 1.48 -18.17 4.70
N SER A 42 1.54 -16.85 4.57
CA SER A 42 2.79 -16.10 4.40
C SER A 42 3.68 -16.19 5.65
N ILE A 43 3.11 -16.03 6.85
CA ILE A 43 3.83 -16.21 8.12
C ILE A 43 4.47 -17.60 8.20
N ARG A 44 3.71 -18.65 7.86
CA ARG A 44 4.21 -20.04 7.84
C ARG A 44 5.31 -20.26 6.82
N SER A 45 5.35 -19.47 5.76
CA SER A 45 6.37 -19.52 4.71
C SER A 45 7.62 -18.68 5.03
N GLY A 46 7.70 -18.08 6.23
CA GLY A 46 8.86 -17.34 6.69
C GLY A 46 8.86 -15.86 6.33
N PHE A 47 7.72 -15.29 5.92
CA PHE A 47 7.62 -13.84 5.75
C PHE A 47 7.78 -13.15 7.10
N SER A 48 8.63 -12.12 7.14
CA SER A 48 8.91 -11.32 8.34
C SER A 48 7.95 -10.17 8.55
N SER A 49 7.12 -9.88 7.55
CA SER A 49 6.07 -8.86 7.60
C SER A 49 4.91 -9.25 6.71
N VAL A 50 3.69 -8.93 7.13
CA VAL A 50 2.46 -9.17 6.35
C VAL A 50 1.55 -7.97 6.40
N MET A 51 0.81 -7.72 5.34
CA MET A 51 -0.26 -6.73 5.29
C MET A 51 -1.62 -7.44 5.27
N MET A 52 -2.51 -7.05 6.19
CA MET A 52 -3.92 -7.38 6.11
C MET A 52 -4.67 -6.19 5.50
N ASP A 53 -5.08 -6.34 4.25
CA ASP A 53 -5.94 -5.36 3.60
C ASP A 53 -7.41 -5.62 3.95
N GLY A 54 -7.83 -5.11 5.09
CA GLY A 54 -9.21 -5.18 5.56
C GLY A 54 -10.07 -4.01 5.09
N SER A 55 -9.55 -3.09 4.28
CA SER A 55 -10.33 -2.03 3.63
C SER A 55 -11.29 -2.60 2.59
N LEU A 56 -10.97 -3.79 2.09
CA LEU A 56 -11.79 -4.57 1.17
C LEU A 56 -12.25 -5.87 1.84
N LYS A 57 -13.37 -6.42 1.37
CA LYS A 57 -13.82 -7.76 1.74
C LYS A 57 -12.89 -8.83 1.15
N GLU A 58 -13.09 -10.09 1.52
CA GLU A 58 -12.26 -11.21 1.07
C GLU A 58 -12.22 -11.42 -0.46
N ASP A 59 -13.18 -10.84 -1.19
CA ASP A 59 -13.18 -10.79 -2.66
C ASP A 59 -12.11 -9.84 -3.23
N ALA A 60 -11.45 -9.06 -2.37
CA ALA A 60 -10.46 -8.03 -2.69
C ALA A 60 -10.98 -6.91 -3.60
N LYS A 61 -12.29 -6.65 -3.59
CA LYS A 61 -12.98 -5.67 -4.46
C LYS A 61 -14.02 -4.86 -3.73
N THR A 62 -14.85 -5.49 -2.90
CA THR A 62 -15.95 -4.83 -2.20
C THR A 62 -15.41 -4.05 -1.01
N PRO A 63 -15.61 -2.71 -0.94
CA PRO A 63 -15.23 -1.93 0.23
C PRO A 63 -15.86 -2.50 1.51
N ALA A 64 -15.05 -2.62 2.54
CA ALA A 64 -15.46 -3.14 3.84
C ALA A 64 -15.82 -1.99 4.79
N ASP A 65 -16.61 -2.30 5.82
CA ASP A 65 -16.84 -1.38 6.91
C ASP A 65 -15.69 -1.42 7.94
N PHE A 66 -15.61 -0.38 8.75
CA PHE A 66 -14.58 -0.24 9.78
C PHE A 66 -14.52 -1.42 10.75
N ALA A 67 -15.68 -1.94 11.18
CA ALA A 67 -15.75 -3.03 12.15
C ALA A 67 -15.17 -4.34 11.58
N TYR A 68 -15.46 -4.64 10.33
CA TYR A 68 -14.86 -5.77 9.61
C TYR A 68 -13.34 -5.61 9.51
N ASN A 69 -12.87 -4.42 9.08
CA ASN A 69 -11.45 -4.14 8.94
C ASN A 69 -10.71 -4.33 10.28
N VAL A 70 -11.26 -3.80 11.36
CA VAL A 70 -10.70 -3.98 12.71
C VAL A 70 -10.66 -5.47 13.09
N ASP A 71 -11.74 -6.24 12.87
CA ASP A 71 -11.79 -7.66 13.23
C ASP A 71 -10.72 -8.48 12.51
N VAL A 72 -10.67 -8.41 11.17
CA VAL A 72 -9.73 -9.22 10.39
C VAL A 72 -8.28 -8.81 10.63
N THR A 73 -8.01 -7.50 10.76
CA THR A 73 -6.67 -6.99 11.04
C THR A 73 -6.21 -7.38 12.43
N ARG A 74 -7.04 -7.26 13.46
CA ARG A 74 -6.71 -7.69 14.82
C ARG A 74 -6.37 -9.18 14.89
N ARG A 75 -7.11 -10.03 14.21
CA ARG A 75 -6.83 -11.47 14.12
C ARG A 75 -5.46 -11.76 13.50
N VAL A 76 -5.07 -10.98 12.48
CA VAL A 76 -3.73 -11.10 11.87
C VAL A 76 -2.66 -10.62 12.84
N VAL A 77 -2.86 -9.49 13.52
CA VAL A 77 -1.92 -8.98 14.52
C VAL A 77 -1.68 -10.01 15.63
N ASP A 78 -2.73 -10.60 16.18
CA ASP A 78 -2.60 -11.58 17.27
C ASP A 78 -1.75 -12.80 16.85
N MET A 79 -1.94 -13.32 15.63
CA MET A 79 -1.15 -14.46 15.14
C MET A 79 0.27 -14.08 14.73
N ALA A 80 0.48 -12.91 14.15
CA ALA A 80 1.78 -12.45 13.65
C ALA A 80 2.70 -12.05 14.80
N HIS A 81 2.23 -11.24 15.74
CA HIS A 81 3.00 -10.79 16.89
C HIS A 81 3.42 -11.96 17.78
N ALA A 82 2.60 -13.03 17.88
CA ALA A 82 2.96 -14.23 18.63
C ALA A 82 4.23 -14.91 18.12
N VAL A 83 4.65 -14.66 16.89
CA VAL A 83 5.84 -15.23 16.26
C VAL A 83 6.84 -14.17 15.79
N GLY A 84 6.68 -12.90 16.22
CA GLY A 84 7.60 -11.80 15.91
C GLY A 84 7.52 -11.27 14.48
N VAL A 85 6.37 -11.43 13.82
CA VAL A 85 6.11 -10.90 12.47
C VAL A 85 5.36 -9.58 12.56
N SER A 86 5.82 -8.55 11.84
CA SER A 86 5.18 -7.24 11.80
C SER A 86 3.93 -7.24 10.93
N VAL A 87 2.96 -6.38 11.30
CA VAL A 87 1.69 -6.27 10.58
C VAL A 87 1.47 -4.85 10.09
N GLU A 88 1.14 -4.74 8.81
CA GLU A 88 0.59 -3.55 8.18
C GLU A 88 -0.93 -3.73 8.05
N GLY A 89 -1.69 -2.69 8.40
CA GLY A 89 -3.12 -2.58 8.10
C GLY A 89 -3.36 -1.52 7.04
N GLU A 90 -4.58 -1.44 6.51
CA GLU A 90 -5.00 -0.39 5.58
C GLU A 90 -6.29 0.27 6.04
N LEU A 91 -6.36 1.60 5.91
CA LEU A 91 -7.54 2.37 6.22
C LEU A 91 -7.82 3.41 5.14
N GLY A 92 -9.02 3.37 4.59
CA GLY A 92 -9.42 4.08 3.37
C GLY A 92 -9.21 3.21 2.13
N CYS A 93 -9.76 3.64 1.01
CA CYS A 93 -9.59 2.97 -0.27
C CYS A 93 -8.66 3.77 -1.18
N LEU A 94 -7.74 3.10 -1.83
CA LEU A 94 -6.83 3.76 -2.77
C LEU A 94 -7.58 4.19 -4.04
N GLY A 95 -7.40 5.44 -4.41
CA GLY A 95 -8.00 6.01 -5.61
C GLY A 95 -7.56 7.44 -5.84
N SER A 96 -7.75 7.89 -7.07
CA SER A 96 -7.33 9.22 -7.51
C SER A 96 -8.26 10.30 -6.98
N LEU A 97 -7.73 11.29 -6.26
CA LEU A 97 -8.48 12.50 -5.89
C LEU A 97 -8.88 13.34 -7.12
N GLU A 98 -8.15 13.23 -8.24
CA GLU A 98 -8.45 13.96 -9.46
C GLU A 98 -9.72 13.42 -10.14
N THR A 99 -9.87 12.10 -10.21
CA THR A 99 -10.96 11.46 -10.97
C THR A 99 -12.02 10.78 -10.09
N GLY A 100 -11.73 10.58 -8.81
CA GLY A 100 -12.54 9.75 -7.91
C GLY A 100 -12.45 8.25 -8.20
N GLN A 101 -11.68 7.84 -9.22
CA GLN A 101 -11.59 6.43 -9.60
C GLN A 101 -10.71 5.66 -8.66
N ALA A 102 -11.22 4.53 -8.20
CA ALA A 102 -10.47 3.52 -7.49
C ALA A 102 -9.39 2.90 -8.38
N GLY A 103 -8.26 2.51 -7.78
CA GLY A 103 -7.17 1.84 -8.47
C GLY A 103 -7.19 0.34 -8.23
N ASP A 104 -7.01 -0.43 -9.29
CA ASP A 104 -6.86 -1.90 -9.24
C ASP A 104 -5.41 -2.26 -9.54
N GLU A 105 -4.86 -3.18 -8.76
CA GLU A 105 -3.56 -3.79 -9.00
C GLU A 105 -3.67 -5.31 -8.87
N ASP A 106 -3.38 -6.02 -9.95
CA ASP A 106 -3.43 -7.49 -10.01
C ASP A 106 -4.80 -8.09 -9.62
N GLY A 107 -5.89 -7.36 -9.85
CA GLY A 107 -7.26 -7.77 -9.51
C GLY A 107 -7.60 -7.58 -8.03
N SER A 108 -6.85 -6.74 -7.33
CA SER A 108 -7.15 -6.26 -5.99
C SER A 108 -7.33 -4.73 -6.05
N GLY A 109 -8.42 -4.25 -5.49
CA GLY A 109 -8.78 -2.83 -5.51
C GLY A 109 -10.29 -2.63 -5.61
N ALA A 110 -10.81 -1.54 -5.07
CA ALA A 110 -12.21 -1.20 -5.22
C ALA A 110 -12.53 -0.91 -6.69
N GLU A 111 -13.75 -1.21 -7.11
CA GLU A 111 -14.20 -0.92 -8.48
C GLU A 111 -15.09 0.34 -8.48
N GLY A 112 -14.90 1.19 -9.50
CA GLY A 112 -15.77 2.34 -9.76
C GLY A 112 -15.27 3.67 -9.19
N VAL A 113 -16.21 4.58 -8.97
CA VAL A 113 -15.94 5.92 -8.41
C VAL A 113 -16.28 5.91 -6.92
N LEU A 114 -15.33 6.34 -6.12
CA LEU A 114 -15.43 6.41 -4.66
C LEU A 114 -15.71 7.85 -4.20
N ASP A 115 -16.36 7.98 -3.05
CA ASP A 115 -16.53 9.27 -2.40
C ASP A 115 -15.21 9.80 -1.85
N HIS A 116 -15.05 11.12 -1.80
CA HIS A 116 -13.85 11.78 -1.28
C HIS A 116 -13.49 11.34 0.15
N SER A 117 -14.48 11.01 0.98
CA SER A 117 -14.29 10.48 2.33
C SER A 117 -13.66 9.09 2.36
N GLN A 118 -13.85 8.31 1.30
CA GLN A 118 -13.25 6.98 1.16
C GLN A 118 -11.82 7.05 0.62
N LEU A 119 -11.49 8.13 -0.12
CA LEU A 119 -10.18 8.37 -0.75
C LEU A 119 -9.17 9.06 0.17
N LEU A 120 -9.58 9.47 1.36
CA LEU A 120 -8.72 10.13 2.35
C LEU A 120 -8.95 9.52 3.73
N THR A 121 -7.91 8.92 4.29
CA THR A 121 -7.96 8.38 5.66
C THR A 121 -8.23 9.49 6.68
N ASP A 122 -9.24 9.32 7.51
CA ASP A 122 -9.53 10.25 8.60
C ASP A 122 -8.55 10.05 9.78
N PRO A 123 -7.95 11.13 10.34
CA PRO A 123 -6.95 11.01 11.40
C PRO A 123 -7.49 10.45 12.72
N ASP A 124 -8.74 10.73 13.08
CA ASP A 124 -9.34 10.21 14.30
C ASP A 124 -9.72 8.74 14.13
N GLU A 125 -10.21 8.37 12.95
CA GLU A 125 -10.47 6.98 12.60
C GLU A 125 -9.17 6.16 12.54
N ALA A 126 -8.06 6.74 12.04
CA ALA A 126 -6.74 6.12 12.08
C ALA A 126 -6.26 5.85 13.51
N ALA A 127 -6.48 6.80 14.43
CA ALA A 127 -6.14 6.62 15.84
C ALA A 127 -6.96 5.51 16.50
N ASP A 128 -8.27 5.46 16.24
CA ASP A 128 -9.15 4.42 16.76
C ASP A 128 -8.79 3.03 16.19
N PHE A 129 -8.49 2.97 14.89
CA PHE A 129 -8.05 1.74 14.22
C PHE A 129 -6.76 1.17 14.83
N VAL A 130 -5.72 2.00 14.97
CA VAL A 130 -4.45 1.58 15.56
C VAL A 130 -4.62 1.17 17.02
N ALA A 131 -5.42 1.90 17.79
CA ALA A 131 -5.71 1.56 19.18
C ALA A 131 -6.38 0.19 19.33
N LYS A 132 -7.28 -0.17 18.40
CA LYS A 132 -8.01 -1.44 18.41
C LYS A 132 -7.21 -2.59 17.83
N THR A 133 -6.46 -2.36 16.76
CA THR A 133 -5.76 -3.42 16.03
C THR A 133 -4.34 -3.66 16.51
N GLN A 134 -3.63 -2.62 16.96
CA GLN A 134 -2.22 -2.65 17.36
C GLN A 134 -1.27 -3.00 16.19
N VAL A 135 -1.59 -2.54 14.98
CA VAL A 135 -0.69 -2.69 13.83
C VAL A 135 0.61 -1.92 14.00
N ASP A 136 1.69 -2.41 13.42
CA ASP A 136 3.01 -1.76 13.41
C ASP A 136 3.09 -0.65 12.37
N ALA A 137 2.38 -0.84 11.26
CA ALA A 137 2.31 0.11 10.16
C ALA A 137 0.87 0.28 9.64
N LEU A 138 0.55 1.46 9.15
CA LEU A 138 -0.76 1.78 8.59
C LEU A 138 -0.61 2.37 7.19
N ALA A 139 -1.13 1.66 6.19
CA ALA A 139 -1.33 2.21 4.86
C ALA A 139 -2.51 3.18 4.88
N ILE A 140 -2.26 4.38 4.36
CA ILE A 140 -3.20 5.50 4.39
C ILE A 140 -3.57 5.94 2.99
N ALA A 141 -4.86 6.19 2.77
CA ALA A 141 -5.37 6.79 1.56
C ALA A 141 -5.12 8.31 1.58
N ILE A 142 -4.34 8.80 0.64
CA ILE A 142 -3.88 10.18 0.55
C ILE A 142 -3.95 10.76 -0.87
N GLY A 143 -4.78 10.15 -1.73
CA GLY A 143 -5.00 10.58 -3.10
C GLY A 143 -4.16 9.88 -4.15
N THR A 144 -3.46 8.81 -3.79
CA THR A 144 -2.73 7.95 -4.71
C THR A 144 -3.56 6.74 -5.12
N SER A 145 -3.33 6.22 -6.32
CA SER A 145 -4.00 5.03 -6.84
C SER A 145 -3.00 3.99 -7.33
N HIS A 146 -3.40 2.73 -7.30
CA HIS A 146 -2.67 1.64 -7.94
C HIS A 146 -2.71 1.74 -9.48
N GLY A 147 -1.86 0.95 -10.14
CA GLY A 147 -1.81 0.85 -11.59
C GLY A 147 -0.95 1.91 -12.27
N ALA A 148 -0.79 1.75 -13.58
CA ALA A 148 0.08 2.59 -14.41
C ALA A 148 -0.52 3.97 -14.72
N TYR A 149 -1.82 4.13 -14.62
CA TYR A 149 -2.54 5.36 -14.95
C TYR A 149 -2.98 6.08 -13.68
N LYS A 150 -2.12 6.99 -13.18
CA LYS A 150 -2.32 7.69 -11.90
C LYS A 150 -2.95 9.08 -12.09
N PHE A 151 -2.26 9.95 -12.83
CA PHE A 151 -2.71 11.32 -13.08
C PHE A 151 -2.77 11.61 -14.57
N THR A 152 -3.74 12.44 -15.00
CA THR A 152 -3.99 12.76 -16.42
C THR A 152 -3.21 13.99 -16.88
N ARG A 153 -2.62 14.75 -15.96
CA ARG A 153 -1.81 15.95 -16.19
C ARG A 153 -0.55 15.94 -15.33
N PRO A 154 0.47 16.71 -15.72
CA PRO A 154 1.66 16.89 -14.88
C PRO A 154 1.25 17.37 -13.48
N PRO A 155 1.78 16.74 -12.43
CA PRO A 155 1.49 17.14 -11.06
C PRO A 155 2.04 18.55 -10.78
N THR A 156 1.28 19.36 -10.06
CA THR A 156 1.61 20.75 -9.73
C THR A 156 2.12 20.95 -8.29
N GLY A 157 2.45 19.86 -7.57
CA GLY A 157 3.00 19.91 -6.21
C GLY A 157 1.95 19.89 -5.10
N ASP A 158 0.72 19.54 -5.43
CA ASP A 158 -0.44 19.44 -4.52
C ASP A 158 -1.19 18.11 -4.65
N ILE A 159 -0.51 17.07 -5.13
CA ILE A 159 -1.11 15.78 -5.42
C ILE A 159 -1.37 14.96 -4.16
N LEU A 160 -0.36 14.90 -3.28
CA LEU A 160 -0.52 14.21 -2.01
C LEU A 160 -1.20 15.10 -0.99
N ALA A 161 -2.10 14.52 -0.23
CA ALA A 161 -2.69 15.18 0.92
C ALA A 161 -1.70 15.27 2.10
N ILE A 162 -0.61 16.04 1.93
CA ILE A 162 0.49 16.16 2.91
C ILE A 162 -0.02 16.60 4.29
N ASP A 163 -0.97 17.51 4.35
CA ASP A 163 -1.54 17.94 5.63
C ASP A 163 -2.32 16.81 6.31
N ARG A 164 -2.88 15.88 5.53
CA ARG A 164 -3.51 14.66 6.05
C ARG A 164 -2.48 13.72 6.66
N ILE A 165 -1.34 13.53 6.00
CA ILE A 165 -0.20 12.74 6.52
C ILE A 165 0.25 13.33 7.86
N LYS A 166 0.45 14.65 7.94
CA LYS A 166 0.83 15.35 9.18
C LYS A 166 -0.18 15.12 10.30
N ALA A 167 -1.47 15.29 9.99
CA ALA A 167 -2.54 15.12 10.98
C ALA A 167 -2.61 13.70 11.51
N ILE A 168 -2.49 12.69 10.64
CA ILE A 168 -2.46 11.28 11.03
C ILE A 168 -1.22 10.99 11.89
N ASN A 169 -0.03 11.42 11.45
CA ASN A 169 1.21 11.18 12.20
C ASN A 169 1.18 11.83 13.61
N GLN A 170 0.52 12.97 13.77
CA GLN A 170 0.33 13.59 15.09
C GLN A 170 -0.55 12.75 16.03
N ARG A 171 -1.53 12.02 15.48
CA ARG A 171 -2.44 11.15 16.26
C ARG A 171 -1.82 9.81 16.60
N ILE A 172 -0.99 9.26 15.70
CA ILE A 172 -0.36 7.94 15.84
C ILE A 172 1.16 8.01 15.63
N PRO A 173 1.90 8.79 16.43
CA PRO A 173 3.33 9.05 16.20
C PRO A 173 4.23 7.83 16.31
N ASN A 174 3.75 6.74 16.89
CA ASN A 174 4.50 5.49 17.08
C ASN A 174 4.15 4.41 16.04
N THR A 175 3.25 4.70 15.12
CA THR A 175 2.88 3.79 14.02
C THR A 175 3.52 4.28 12.72
N HIS A 176 4.15 3.39 11.98
CA HIS A 176 4.74 3.74 10.68
C HIS A 176 3.64 3.98 9.64
N LEU A 177 3.71 5.10 8.93
CA LEU A 177 2.79 5.35 7.82
C LEU A 177 3.32 4.75 6.53
N VAL A 178 2.42 4.23 5.71
CA VAL A 178 2.73 3.61 4.43
C VAL A 178 1.98 4.33 3.31
N MET A 179 2.68 4.55 2.20
CA MET A 179 2.13 5.11 0.97
C MET A 179 2.08 4.04 -0.11
N HIS A 180 0.88 3.66 -0.53
CA HIS A 180 0.64 2.82 -1.69
C HIS A 180 0.46 3.67 -2.95
N GLY A 181 0.55 3.05 -4.13
CA GLY A 181 0.33 3.73 -5.40
C GLY A 181 1.29 4.89 -5.71
N SER A 182 2.51 4.84 -5.19
CA SER A 182 3.44 5.98 -5.16
C SER A 182 4.52 5.96 -6.25
N SER A 183 4.37 5.15 -7.30
CA SER A 183 5.30 5.13 -8.43
C SER A 183 5.40 6.49 -9.11
N SER A 184 6.62 6.94 -9.40
CA SER A 184 6.87 8.25 -10.01
C SER A 184 6.65 8.27 -11.53
N VAL A 185 6.61 7.11 -12.18
CA VAL A 185 6.37 6.95 -13.62
C VAL A 185 7.23 7.91 -14.47
N PRO A 186 8.56 7.70 -14.56
CA PRO A 186 9.45 8.62 -15.28
C PRO A 186 9.09 8.73 -16.76
N GLN A 187 8.90 9.95 -17.25
CA GLN A 187 8.42 10.21 -18.61
C GLN A 187 9.37 9.71 -19.70
N GLU A 188 10.67 9.68 -19.42
CA GLU A 188 11.69 9.15 -20.33
C GLU A 188 11.46 7.68 -20.68
N TRP A 189 11.03 6.85 -19.72
CA TRP A 189 10.73 5.43 -19.98
C TRP A 189 9.45 5.27 -20.80
N LEU A 190 8.44 6.09 -20.56
CA LEU A 190 7.21 6.10 -21.35
C LEU A 190 7.51 6.46 -22.82
N GLU A 191 8.41 7.41 -23.03
CA GLU A 191 8.83 7.79 -24.38
C GLU A 191 9.59 6.66 -25.10
N ILE A 192 10.50 5.98 -24.41
CA ILE A 192 11.21 4.79 -24.94
C ILE A 192 10.19 3.69 -25.33
N ILE A 193 9.20 3.44 -24.48
CA ILE A 193 8.14 2.46 -24.77
C ILE A 193 7.40 2.83 -26.06
N ARG A 194 6.99 4.10 -26.20
CA ARG A 194 6.27 4.58 -27.40
C ARG A 194 7.13 4.50 -28.66
N GLN A 195 8.39 4.90 -28.59
CA GLN A 195 9.35 4.81 -29.69
C GLN A 195 9.59 3.38 -30.17
N ASN A 196 9.44 2.39 -29.30
CA ASN A 196 9.54 0.97 -29.63
C ASN A 196 8.18 0.32 -29.94
N GLY A 197 7.14 1.11 -30.21
CA GLY A 197 5.83 0.63 -30.65
C GLY A 197 4.87 0.26 -29.53
N GLY A 198 5.23 0.53 -28.27
CA GLY A 198 4.35 0.33 -27.11
C GLY A 198 3.19 1.33 -27.12
N LYS A 199 1.99 0.85 -26.81
CA LYS A 199 0.76 1.65 -26.76
C LYS A 199 0.42 2.02 -25.33
N ILE A 200 1.22 2.86 -24.71
CA ILE A 200 0.93 3.39 -23.39
C ILE A 200 0.35 4.79 -23.48
N LYS A 201 -0.78 5.04 -22.80
CA LYS A 201 -1.38 6.36 -22.70
C LYS A 201 -0.49 7.31 -21.91
N GLU A 202 -0.71 8.61 -22.10
CA GLU A 202 -0.09 9.61 -21.26
C GLU A 202 -0.54 9.43 -19.80
N THR A 203 0.41 9.40 -18.89
CA THR A 203 0.17 9.27 -17.45
C THR A 203 1.34 9.86 -16.69
N TYR A 204 1.09 10.35 -15.50
CA TYR A 204 2.06 10.95 -14.60
C TYR A 204 1.99 10.27 -13.24
N GLY A 205 3.13 10.05 -12.63
CA GLY A 205 3.23 9.45 -11.30
C GLY A 205 3.36 10.49 -10.19
N VAL A 206 3.61 10.02 -8.99
CA VAL A 206 3.82 10.86 -7.81
C VAL A 206 5.22 11.50 -7.89
N PRO A 207 5.34 12.84 -7.73
CA PRO A 207 6.65 13.48 -7.69
C PRO A 207 7.50 12.99 -6.53
N VAL A 208 8.78 12.76 -6.79
CA VAL A 208 9.74 12.30 -5.75
C VAL A 208 9.82 13.32 -4.60
N GLU A 209 9.71 14.60 -4.90
CA GLU A 209 9.73 15.68 -3.91
C GLU A 209 8.57 15.58 -2.92
N GLU A 210 7.39 15.20 -3.38
CA GLU A 210 6.21 14.96 -2.51
C GLU A 210 6.38 13.69 -1.66
N ILE A 211 6.97 12.64 -2.22
CA ILE A 211 7.32 11.43 -1.46
C ILE A 211 8.31 11.79 -0.33
N VAL A 212 9.34 12.57 -0.65
CA VAL A 212 10.33 13.04 0.34
C VAL A 212 9.66 13.88 1.43
N GLU A 213 8.68 14.71 1.07
CA GLU A 213 7.92 15.46 2.06
C GLU A 213 7.10 14.55 2.97
N GLY A 214 6.44 13.53 2.42
CA GLY A 214 5.74 12.51 3.21
C GLY A 214 6.67 11.80 4.21
N ILE A 215 7.88 11.46 3.78
CA ILE A 215 8.89 10.82 4.65
C ILE A 215 9.25 11.71 5.87
N LYS A 216 9.31 13.01 5.71
CA LYS A 216 9.55 13.96 6.82
C LYS A 216 8.41 13.93 7.85
N HIS A 217 7.23 13.47 7.45
CA HIS A 217 6.02 13.50 8.25
C HIS A 217 5.48 12.09 8.63
N GLY A 218 6.36 11.12 8.78
CA GLY A 218 6.01 9.83 9.38
C GLY A 218 5.87 8.67 8.40
N VAL A 219 5.94 8.91 7.09
CA VAL A 219 5.98 7.83 6.10
C VAL A 219 7.30 7.06 6.22
N ARG A 220 7.24 5.73 6.27
CA ARG A 220 8.41 4.84 6.41
C ARG A 220 8.47 3.73 5.37
N LYS A 221 7.37 3.46 4.68
CA LYS A 221 7.30 2.52 3.56
C LYS A 221 6.62 3.22 2.39
N ILE A 222 7.14 3.03 1.19
CA ILE A 222 6.60 3.55 -0.05
C ILE A 222 6.53 2.39 -1.04
N ASN A 223 5.33 2.09 -1.54
CA ASN A 223 5.14 1.07 -2.55
C ASN A 223 5.37 1.67 -3.94
N ILE A 224 6.39 1.16 -4.62
CA ILE A 224 6.77 1.58 -5.97
C ILE A 224 6.82 0.32 -6.84
N ASP A 225 6.05 0.34 -7.93
CA ASP A 225 6.00 -0.70 -8.94
C ASP A 225 6.01 -0.02 -10.32
N THR A 226 7.20 0.07 -10.93
CA THR A 226 7.38 0.77 -12.21
C THR A 226 8.18 -0.07 -13.18
#